data_43e7273d743bc45bb0a62bd45db40ce3
#
_entry.id   43e7273d743bc45bb0a62bd45db40ce3
#
_cell.length_a   1.000
_cell.length_b   1.000
_cell.length_c   1.000
_cell.angle_alpha   90.00
_cell.angle_beta   90.00
_cell.angle_gamma   90.00
#
_symmetry.space_group_name_H-M   'P 1'
#
loop_
_entity.id
_entity.type
_entity.pdbx_description
1 polymer ?
#
loop_
_entity_poly.entity_id
_entity_poly.type
_entity_poly.pdbx_seq_one_letter_code
_entity_poly.pdbx_strand_id
1 'polypeptide(L)'
;MRILFLVAGILCVGGAIAQTQHPVKCGMQKRHEAIIARHPEYAQFLKDQKASLQASADFYKLFKMQGSGDRTTAISAVPVVFHIVVDSAQFNDMGGTAGIIRRCDSQIAVLNHDYNRQNADSTLIPSGWRPLYGNVGISFGLAHRDPSGNCSPGYDVKIIPGTSLTDVGFDIDTETVAAEKLAGTGLPAWDESKYYNVWCVNFTGTSNGTLGITTCRSDVTGGFANPWEVGVDILYNTLGSTGPTGAATGMGSWPNPFNLGRTLSHETGHFFEIWHPWGDDGGLCPWDAGGADDGLTDTPPESDAVYGTPSYTVPGGTINDACQDSSGINVQPIGIACLSYMDYTDDNAMYMFTTDQANAMASMVLLSPSSVTGATGYGTIGESYSLTQNPSLLVPCTPSGLAPSPTELNSSLSVYPNPTTGEVNISVNSAAEKLKDIVVLNLLGQQVATVKGQNKDYYSIDLSGLSKGIYFVKCNFASGSVTRKILLQ
;
A
#
# COMPACT_ATOMS: atom_id res chain seq x y z
N MET A 1 62.44 51.87 14.82
CA MET A 1 62.38 50.49 14.25
C MET A 1 60.99 49.94 14.58
N ARG A 2 60.07 50.06 13.62
CA ARG A 2 58.68 49.55 13.78
C ARG A 2 58.58 48.22 13.07
N ILE A 3 58.26 47.17 13.81
CA ILE A 3 58.04 45.81 13.32
C ILE A 3 56.58 45.69 12.92
N LEU A 4 56.36 45.42 11.59
CA LEU A 4 55.06 45.18 11.02
C LEU A 4 54.74 43.69 11.15
N PHE A 5 53.69 43.31 11.89
CA PHE A 5 53.17 41.96 11.89
C PHE A 5 52.16 41.80 10.73
N LEU A 6 52.50 40.96 9.77
CA LEU A 6 51.56 40.49 8.73
C LEU A 6 50.71 39.34 9.31
N VAL A 7 49.44 39.56 9.47
CA VAL A 7 48.49 38.48 9.80
C VAL A 7 48.00 37.91 8.48
N ALA A 8 48.43 36.71 8.16
CA ALA A 8 47.92 35.93 7.03
C ALA A 8 46.56 35.32 7.44
N GLY A 9 45.47 35.88 6.89
CA GLY A 9 44.13 35.28 7.06
C GLY A 9 44.00 34.04 6.14
N ILE A 10 43.85 32.88 6.73
CA ILE A 10 43.44 31.66 6.05
C ILE A 10 41.93 31.73 5.80
N LEU A 11 41.56 31.99 4.56
CA LEU A 11 40.16 31.76 4.10
C LEU A 11 39.93 30.27 4.05
N CYS A 12 39.24 29.72 5.06
CA CYS A 12 38.58 28.41 4.92
C CYS A 12 37.37 28.59 4.01
N VAL A 13 37.53 28.22 2.74
CA VAL A 13 36.38 27.99 1.87
C VAL A 13 35.71 26.70 2.33
N GLY A 14 34.77 26.83 3.21
CA GLY A 14 33.85 25.75 3.55
C GLY A 14 33.02 25.44 2.30
N GLY A 15 33.37 24.40 1.57
CA GLY A 15 32.49 23.83 0.56
C GLY A 15 31.24 23.36 1.27
N ALA A 16 30.13 24.07 1.08
CA ALA A 16 28.82 23.53 1.39
C ALA A 16 28.62 22.31 0.48
N ILE A 17 28.81 21.12 1.04
CA ILE A 17 28.30 19.89 0.41
C ILE A 17 26.79 20.09 0.44
N ALA A 18 26.19 20.35 -0.71
CA ALA A 18 24.74 20.28 -0.85
C ALA A 18 24.37 18.83 -0.49
N GLN A 19 23.87 18.62 0.71
CA GLN A 19 23.14 17.40 1.02
C GLN A 19 22.02 17.31 0.00
N THR A 20 22.07 16.30 -0.84
CA THR A 20 20.91 15.89 -1.62
C THR A 20 19.82 15.58 -0.61
N GLN A 21 18.83 16.48 -0.51
CA GLN A 21 17.67 16.20 0.33
C GLN A 21 16.95 15.01 -0.30
N HIS A 22 17.11 13.84 0.32
CA HIS A 22 16.27 12.69 0.01
C HIS A 22 14.84 13.04 0.44
N PRO A 23 13.82 12.63 -0.33
CA PRO A 23 12.45 12.79 0.11
C PRO A 23 12.28 12.08 1.47
N VAL A 24 11.55 12.71 2.38
CA VAL A 24 11.20 12.10 3.66
C VAL A 24 10.18 11.01 3.34
N LYS A 25 10.58 9.75 3.31
CA LYS A 25 9.72 8.65 2.86
C LYS A 25 8.49 8.48 3.73
N CYS A 26 8.64 8.58 5.06
CA CYS A 26 7.55 8.44 6.02
C CYS A 26 7.55 9.59 7.03
N GLY A 27 6.37 10.09 7.36
CA GLY A 27 6.16 11.19 8.31
C GLY A 27 6.10 10.76 9.78
N MET A 28 6.21 9.46 10.08
CA MET A 28 5.97 8.92 11.43
C MET A 28 6.88 9.52 12.49
N GLN A 29 8.19 9.60 12.23
CA GLN A 29 9.13 10.17 13.19
C GLN A 29 8.77 11.62 13.56
N LYS A 30 8.52 12.47 12.56
CA LYS A 30 8.10 13.86 12.79
C LYS A 30 6.79 13.94 13.55
N ARG A 31 5.83 13.07 13.23
CA ARG A 31 4.55 13.00 13.92
C ARG A 31 4.76 12.64 15.41
N HIS A 32 5.59 11.64 15.71
CA HIS A 32 5.91 11.28 17.08
C HIS A 32 6.57 12.43 17.84
N GLU A 33 7.56 13.10 17.25
CA GLU A 33 8.24 14.27 17.82
C GLU A 33 7.23 15.40 18.12
N ALA A 34 6.32 15.69 17.19
CA ALA A 34 5.30 16.70 17.37
C ALA A 34 4.30 16.37 18.49
N ILE A 35 3.89 15.08 18.61
CA ILE A 35 3.03 14.64 19.72
C ILE A 35 3.79 14.69 21.05
N ILE A 36 5.05 14.24 21.13
CA ILE A 36 5.87 14.31 22.33
C ILE A 36 6.06 15.75 22.81
N ALA A 37 6.23 16.71 21.89
CA ALA A 37 6.38 18.10 22.25
C ALA A 37 5.16 18.67 23.00
N ARG A 38 3.98 18.15 22.75
CA ARG A 38 2.70 18.55 23.38
C ARG A 38 2.29 17.63 24.53
N HIS A 39 2.59 16.36 24.40
CA HIS A 39 2.26 15.26 25.30
C HIS A 39 3.52 14.48 25.66
N PRO A 40 4.35 14.96 26.61
CA PRO A 40 5.62 14.28 26.97
C PRO A 40 5.43 12.82 27.40
N GLU A 41 4.25 12.47 27.95
CA GLU A 41 3.87 11.11 28.33
C GLU A 41 3.79 10.16 27.14
N TYR A 42 3.61 10.68 25.93
CA TYR A 42 3.58 9.88 24.70
C TYR A 42 4.91 9.15 24.45
N ALA A 43 6.04 9.71 24.87
CA ALA A 43 7.33 9.04 24.75
C ALA A 43 7.39 7.72 25.54
N GLN A 44 6.77 7.67 26.74
CA GLN A 44 6.67 6.43 27.50
C GLN A 44 5.70 5.44 26.87
N PHE A 45 4.56 5.95 26.37
CA PHE A 45 3.60 5.15 25.64
C PHE A 45 4.24 4.43 24.43
N LEU A 46 5.05 5.12 23.62
CA LEU A 46 5.78 4.53 22.49
C LEU A 46 6.77 3.44 22.93
N LYS A 47 7.49 3.65 24.05
CA LYS A 47 8.39 2.63 24.62
C LYS A 47 7.65 1.37 25.04
N ASP A 48 6.50 1.54 25.69
CA ASP A 48 5.68 0.41 26.13
C ASP A 48 5.11 -0.37 24.94
N GLN A 49 4.74 0.33 23.86
CA GLN A 49 4.33 -0.26 22.60
C GLN A 49 5.43 -1.13 21.99
N LYS A 50 6.64 -0.58 21.80
CA LYS A 50 7.78 -1.31 21.25
C LYS A 50 8.13 -2.54 22.10
N ALA A 51 8.18 -2.39 23.43
CA ALA A 51 8.51 -3.48 24.34
C ALA A 51 7.55 -4.67 24.27
N SER A 52 6.32 -4.46 23.79
CA SER A 52 5.32 -5.52 23.68
C SER A 52 5.28 -6.20 22.30
N LEU A 53 5.95 -5.66 21.28
CA LEU A 53 5.94 -6.20 19.92
C LEU A 53 6.51 -7.62 19.86
N GLN A 54 7.69 -7.86 20.46
CA GLN A 54 8.31 -9.19 20.48
C GLN A 54 7.41 -10.23 21.16
N ALA A 55 6.79 -9.85 22.28
CA ALA A 55 5.86 -10.75 22.97
C ALA A 55 4.65 -11.13 22.10
N SER A 56 4.16 -10.19 21.29
CA SER A 56 3.08 -10.42 20.32
C SER A 56 3.51 -11.35 19.19
N ALA A 57 4.72 -11.15 18.65
CA ALA A 57 5.29 -12.02 17.62
C ALA A 57 5.50 -13.44 18.13
N ASP A 58 6.08 -13.61 19.33
CA ASP A 58 6.32 -14.91 19.96
C ASP A 58 5.01 -15.62 20.31
N PHE A 59 4.01 -14.90 20.78
CA PHE A 59 2.70 -15.46 21.04
C PHE A 59 2.07 -16.04 19.77
N TYR A 60 2.10 -15.30 18.67
CA TYR A 60 1.56 -15.79 17.40
C TYR A 60 2.34 -16.99 16.84
N LYS A 61 3.65 -16.99 17.01
CA LYS A 61 4.51 -18.12 16.65
C LYS A 61 4.13 -19.39 17.42
N LEU A 62 3.93 -19.27 18.74
CA LEU A 62 3.47 -20.40 19.57
C LEU A 62 2.07 -20.86 19.17
N PHE A 63 1.17 -19.93 18.88
CA PHE A 63 -0.18 -20.21 18.42
C PHE A 63 -0.17 -21.05 17.13
N LYS A 64 0.68 -20.70 16.16
CA LYS A 64 0.88 -21.49 14.93
C LYS A 64 1.40 -22.90 15.23
N MET A 65 2.38 -23.03 16.14
CA MET A 65 3.01 -24.31 16.47
C MET A 65 2.07 -25.29 17.20
N GLN A 66 1.13 -24.79 17.98
CA GLN A 66 0.17 -25.63 18.74
C GLN A 66 -0.90 -26.26 17.86
N GLY A 67 -0.83 -26.07 16.54
CA GLY A 67 -1.70 -26.77 15.60
C GLY A 67 -3.18 -26.60 15.90
N SER A 68 -3.62 -25.41 16.31
CA SER A 68 -5.04 -25.12 16.47
C SER A 68 -5.68 -25.26 15.08
N GLY A 69 -6.14 -26.50 14.84
CA GLY A 69 -6.46 -27.05 13.54
C GLY A 69 -7.38 -26.16 12.74
N ASP A 70 -7.23 -26.25 11.42
CA ASP A 70 -8.20 -25.86 10.38
C ASP A 70 -8.85 -24.45 10.47
N ARG A 71 -8.13 -23.43 10.94
CA ARG A 71 -8.47 -22.05 10.63
C ARG A 71 -7.87 -21.55 9.30
N THR A 72 -7.46 -22.46 8.45
CA THR A 72 -6.96 -22.15 7.09
C THR A 72 -8.05 -21.75 6.09
N THR A 73 -9.30 -21.55 6.52
CA THR A 73 -10.40 -21.38 5.57
C THR A 73 -11.11 -20.03 5.58
N ALA A 74 -10.79 -19.12 6.48
CA ALA A 74 -11.20 -17.74 6.28
C ALA A 74 -9.94 -16.90 6.03
N ILE A 75 -9.62 -16.64 4.77
CA ILE A 75 -8.72 -15.55 4.41
C ILE A 75 -9.33 -14.30 5.03
N SER A 76 -8.74 -13.86 6.13
CA SER A 76 -9.19 -12.64 6.80
C SER A 76 -8.81 -11.48 5.90
N ALA A 77 -9.77 -10.97 5.14
CA ALA A 77 -9.54 -9.88 4.24
C ALA A 77 -9.99 -8.56 4.87
N VAL A 78 -9.12 -7.58 4.80
CA VAL A 78 -9.32 -6.21 5.29
C VAL A 78 -10.02 -5.39 4.21
N PRO A 79 -11.21 -4.83 4.47
CA PRO A 79 -11.88 -3.94 3.54
C PRO A 79 -11.17 -2.59 3.46
N VAL A 80 -10.62 -2.26 2.30
CA VAL A 80 -9.88 -1.01 2.03
C VAL A 80 -10.79 -0.03 1.30
N VAL A 81 -10.77 1.22 1.73
CA VAL A 81 -11.36 2.34 0.99
C VAL A 81 -10.29 3.39 0.71
N PHE A 82 -10.23 3.84 -0.56
CA PHE A 82 -9.33 4.90 -0.99
C PHE A 82 -10.08 6.22 -1.09
N HIS A 83 -9.68 7.21 -0.31
CA HIS A 83 -10.19 8.58 -0.33
C HIS A 83 -9.25 9.46 -1.16
N ILE A 84 -9.61 9.73 -2.41
CA ILE A 84 -8.78 10.50 -3.34
C ILE A 84 -9.15 11.98 -3.22
N VAL A 85 -8.30 12.79 -2.57
CA VAL A 85 -8.50 14.22 -2.38
C VAL A 85 -7.40 14.98 -3.11
N VAL A 86 -7.68 15.47 -4.30
CA VAL A 86 -6.68 16.00 -5.24
C VAL A 86 -7.26 17.20 -6.01
N ASP A 87 -6.40 18.03 -6.58
CA ASP A 87 -6.82 19.03 -7.54
C ASP A 87 -7.04 18.45 -8.96
N SER A 88 -7.52 19.30 -9.88
CA SER A 88 -7.78 18.85 -11.26
C SER A 88 -6.53 18.43 -12.01
N ALA A 89 -5.36 19.01 -11.71
CA ALA A 89 -4.11 18.65 -12.38
C ALA A 89 -3.63 17.29 -11.87
N GLN A 90 -3.66 17.06 -10.57
CA GLN A 90 -3.33 15.81 -9.91
C GLN A 90 -4.29 14.68 -10.33
N PHE A 91 -5.60 14.97 -10.41
CA PHE A 91 -6.59 14.02 -10.91
C PHE A 91 -6.25 13.55 -12.34
N ASN A 92 -5.89 14.49 -13.22
CA ASN A 92 -5.46 14.17 -14.59
C ASN A 92 -4.12 13.42 -14.61
N ASP A 93 -3.18 13.79 -13.72
CA ASP A 93 -1.89 13.12 -13.55
C ASP A 93 -2.06 11.67 -13.09
N MET A 94 -3.06 11.34 -12.29
CA MET A 94 -3.43 9.96 -11.93
C MET A 94 -4.08 9.18 -13.09
N GLY A 95 -4.32 9.80 -14.24
CA GLY A 95 -5.01 9.20 -15.39
C GLY A 95 -6.53 9.31 -15.33
N GLY A 96 -7.06 10.26 -14.58
CA GLY A 96 -8.50 10.48 -14.38
C GLY A 96 -9.18 9.28 -13.72
N THR A 97 -10.50 9.19 -13.81
CA THR A 97 -11.28 8.10 -13.19
C THR A 97 -10.78 6.71 -13.60
N ALA A 98 -10.47 6.51 -14.88
CA ALA A 98 -10.00 5.20 -15.36
C ALA A 98 -8.60 4.85 -14.84
N GLY A 99 -7.74 5.85 -14.63
CA GLY A 99 -6.43 5.69 -14.00
C GLY A 99 -6.56 5.34 -12.52
N ILE A 100 -7.43 6.05 -11.78
CA ILE A 100 -7.68 5.81 -10.36
C ILE A 100 -8.17 4.38 -10.12
N ILE A 101 -9.13 3.89 -10.91
CA ILE A 101 -9.61 2.50 -10.81
C ILE A 101 -8.44 1.52 -10.90
N ARG A 102 -7.62 1.64 -11.97
CA ARG A 102 -6.46 0.75 -12.16
C ARG A 102 -5.41 0.88 -11.05
N ARG A 103 -5.21 2.08 -10.51
CA ARG A 103 -4.30 2.31 -9.39
C ARG A 103 -4.80 1.62 -8.13
N CYS A 104 -6.07 1.74 -7.78
CA CYS A 104 -6.68 1.07 -6.64
C CYS A 104 -6.58 -0.46 -6.76
N ASP A 105 -6.96 -1.02 -7.92
CA ASP A 105 -6.85 -2.46 -8.18
C ASP A 105 -5.41 -2.96 -8.07
N SER A 106 -4.48 -2.22 -8.68
CA SER A 106 -3.05 -2.52 -8.64
C SER A 106 -2.50 -2.46 -7.22
N GLN A 107 -2.92 -1.47 -6.42
CA GLN A 107 -2.47 -1.33 -5.04
C GLN A 107 -2.96 -2.47 -4.14
N ILE A 108 -4.19 -2.91 -4.31
CA ILE A 108 -4.72 -4.09 -3.60
C ILE A 108 -3.90 -5.34 -3.98
N ALA A 109 -3.52 -5.49 -5.25
CA ALA A 109 -2.66 -6.59 -5.67
C ALA A 109 -1.27 -6.52 -5.03
N VAL A 110 -0.65 -5.33 -4.95
CA VAL A 110 0.65 -5.11 -4.27
C VAL A 110 0.56 -5.52 -2.80
N LEU A 111 -0.42 -4.98 -2.05
CA LEU A 111 -0.59 -5.33 -0.64
C LEU A 111 -0.75 -6.85 -0.45
N ASN A 112 -1.57 -7.49 -1.27
CA ASN A 112 -1.76 -8.93 -1.19
C ASN A 112 -0.48 -9.72 -1.49
N HIS A 113 0.33 -9.28 -2.44
CA HIS A 113 1.60 -9.94 -2.75
C HIS A 113 2.63 -9.75 -1.63
N ASP A 114 2.81 -8.53 -1.14
CA ASP A 114 3.80 -8.17 -0.13
C ASP A 114 3.50 -8.83 1.22
N TYR A 115 2.23 -8.82 1.64
CA TYR A 115 1.79 -9.37 2.92
C TYR A 115 1.65 -10.90 2.95
N ASN A 116 1.70 -11.56 1.78
CA ASN A 116 1.55 -13.02 1.66
C ASN A 116 2.75 -13.72 0.99
N ARG A 117 3.93 -13.08 0.96
CA ARG A 117 5.15 -13.65 0.34
C ARG A 117 4.96 -14.03 -1.13
N GLN A 118 4.20 -13.25 -1.88
CA GLN A 118 3.86 -13.52 -3.29
C GLN A 118 4.47 -12.49 -4.25
N ASN A 119 5.27 -11.55 -3.72
CA ASN A 119 5.97 -10.57 -4.54
C ASN A 119 7.03 -11.24 -5.42
N ALA A 120 7.02 -10.91 -6.70
CA ALA A 120 7.88 -11.55 -7.72
C ALA A 120 9.37 -11.32 -7.48
N ASP A 121 9.75 -10.19 -6.88
CA ASP A 121 11.10 -9.78 -6.54
C ASP A 121 11.65 -10.43 -5.24
N SER A 122 10.87 -11.25 -4.56
CA SER A 122 11.34 -12.08 -3.43
C SER A 122 12.53 -12.98 -3.80
N THR A 123 12.72 -13.28 -5.08
CA THR A 123 13.89 -14.00 -5.58
C THR A 123 15.19 -13.23 -5.40
N LEU A 124 15.13 -11.91 -5.24
CA LEU A 124 16.26 -11.00 -5.02
C LEU A 124 16.70 -10.95 -3.56
N ILE A 125 15.91 -11.51 -2.64
CA ILE A 125 16.26 -11.57 -1.20
C ILE A 125 17.58 -12.33 -1.05
N PRO A 126 18.63 -11.71 -0.44
CA PRO A 126 19.91 -12.36 -0.19
C PRO A 126 19.76 -13.65 0.63
N SER A 127 20.63 -14.61 0.41
CA SER A 127 20.52 -15.95 1.03
C SER A 127 20.47 -15.93 2.55
N GLY A 128 21.17 -14.99 3.19
CA GLY A 128 21.14 -14.81 4.65
C GLY A 128 19.79 -14.38 5.20
N TRP A 129 19.04 -13.59 4.42
CA TRP A 129 17.74 -13.07 4.81
C TRP A 129 16.56 -14.01 4.52
N ARG A 130 16.72 -14.96 3.59
CA ARG A 130 15.63 -15.87 3.19
C ARG A 130 14.99 -16.63 4.36
N PRO A 131 15.74 -17.10 5.38
CA PRO A 131 15.14 -17.76 6.55
C PRO A 131 14.22 -16.85 7.37
N LEU A 132 14.45 -15.54 7.32
CA LEU A 132 13.71 -14.53 8.05
C LEU A 132 12.56 -13.91 7.23
N TYR A 133 12.35 -14.33 5.99
CA TYR A 133 11.27 -13.83 5.15
C TYR A 133 9.90 -14.20 5.73
N GLY A 134 9.20 -13.20 6.29
CA GLY A 134 7.94 -13.35 6.97
C GLY A 134 6.73 -13.49 6.04
N ASN A 135 5.66 -14.09 6.54
CA ASN A 135 4.34 -14.14 5.92
C ASN A 135 3.30 -13.67 6.92
N VAL A 136 2.70 -12.53 6.67
CA VAL A 136 1.67 -11.96 7.55
C VAL A 136 0.38 -12.77 7.46
N GLY A 137 0.00 -13.23 6.27
CA GLY A 137 -1.19 -14.05 6.07
C GLY A 137 -2.49 -13.24 6.11
N ILE A 138 -2.42 -11.94 5.79
CA ILE A 138 -3.56 -11.03 5.70
C ILE A 138 -3.83 -10.73 4.24
N SER A 139 -5.10 -10.72 3.84
CA SER A 139 -5.52 -10.30 2.51
C SER A 139 -6.26 -8.96 2.58
N PHE A 140 -6.23 -8.22 1.49
CA PHE A 140 -6.89 -6.93 1.34
C PHE A 140 -7.86 -6.99 0.16
N GLY A 141 -8.96 -6.25 0.26
CA GLY A 141 -9.92 -6.14 -0.83
C GLY A 141 -10.60 -4.77 -0.80
N LEU A 142 -11.05 -4.29 -1.96
CA LEU A 142 -11.83 -3.06 -2.02
C LEU A 142 -13.14 -3.21 -1.23
N ALA A 143 -13.50 -2.18 -0.47
CA ALA A 143 -14.75 -2.14 0.27
C ALA A 143 -15.93 -1.89 -0.70
N HIS A 144 -16.74 -2.90 -0.93
CA HIS A 144 -17.89 -2.84 -1.85
C HIS A 144 -19.20 -2.38 -1.19
N ARG A 145 -19.17 -2.02 0.08
CA ARG A 145 -20.26 -1.39 0.82
C ARG A 145 -19.75 -0.18 1.56
N ASP A 146 -20.46 0.95 1.47
CA ASP A 146 -20.20 2.11 2.30
C ASP A 146 -20.74 1.93 3.74
N PRO A 147 -20.47 2.85 4.69
CA PRO A 147 -20.97 2.72 6.06
C PRO A 147 -22.52 2.69 6.18
N SER A 148 -23.24 3.14 5.17
CA SER A 148 -24.71 3.09 5.09
C SER A 148 -25.22 1.80 4.45
N GLY A 149 -24.30 0.91 4.00
CA GLY A 149 -24.64 -0.35 3.34
C GLY A 149 -24.89 -0.23 1.83
N ASN A 150 -24.73 0.96 1.24
CA ASN A 150 -24.87 1.15 -0.20
C ASN A 150 -23.67 0.57 -0.94
N CYS A 151 -23.86 0.26 -2.22
CA CYS A 151 -22.76 -0.19 -3.07
C CYS A 151 -21.68 0.87 -3.23
N SER A 152 -20.42 0.47 -3.09
CA SER A 152 -19.24 1.30 -3.26
C SER A 152 -18.25 0.63 -4.22
N PRO A 153 -17.50 1.40 -5.00
CA PRO A 153 -16.38 0.88 -5.79
C PRO A 153 -15.11 0.66 -4.93
N GLY A 154 -15.14 0.96 -3.62
CA GLY A 154 -13.97 0.90 -2.73
C GLY A 154 -13.08 2.15 -2.81
N TYR A 155 -13.54 3.18 -3.47
CA TYR A 155 -12.89 4.49 -3.50
C TYR A 155 -13.94 5.59 -3.68
N ASP A 156 -13.59 6.79 -3.23
CA ASP A 156 -14.31 8.02 -3.52
C ASP A 156 -13.32 9.10 -3.97
N VAL A 157 -13.80 10.10 -4.69
CA VAL A 157 -12.96 11.14 -5.28
C VAL A 157 -13.54 12.50 -4.98
N LYS A 158 -12.73 13.39 -4.44
CA LYS A 158 -13.03 14.80 -4.29
C LYS A 158 -11.99 15.64 -5.02
N ILE A 159 -12.44 16.34 -6.05
CA ILE A 159 -11.61 17.33 -6.75
C ILE A 159 -11.77 18.65 -6.03
N ILE A 160 -10.68 19.17 -5.50
CA ILE A 160 -10.60 20.43 -4.79
C ILE A 160 -10.07 21.53 -5.71
N PRO A 161 -10.49 22.78 -5.55
CA PRO A 161 -9.89 23.88 -6.29
C PRO A 161 -8.41 24.05 -5.92
N GLY A 162 -7.51 24.07 -6.91
CA GLY A 162 -6.06 24.15 -6.71
C GLY A 162 -5.52 25.38 -5.96
N THR A 163 -6.39 26.31 -5.57
CA THR A 163 -6.06 27.49 -4.75
C THR A 163 -6.67 27.44 -3.34
N SER A 164 -7.52 26.44 -3.04
CA SER A 164 -8.31 26.43 -1.80
C SER A 164 -7.67 25.64 -0.68
N LEU A 165 -6.70 24.81 -0.97
CA LEU A 165 -5.97 24.01 0.01
C LEU A 165 -4.47 24.15 -0.28
N THR A 166 -3.88 25.28 0.13
CA THR A 166 -2.43 25.45 0.22
C THR A 166 -1.81 24.49 1.23
N ASP A 167 -2.66 23.81 2.02
CA ASP A 167 -2.31 22.92 3.11
C ASP A 167 -3.09 21.59 2.99
N VAL A 168 -3.16 21.01 1.78
CA VAL A 168 -3.56 19.61 1.61
C VAL A 168 -2.35 18.76 1.92
N GLY A 169 -2.34 18.29 3.10
CA GLY A 169 -1.28 17.52 3.66
C GLY A 169 -1.26 17.77 5.14
N PHE A 170 -1.05 16.75 5.90
CA PHE A 170 -0.93 16.83 7.33
C PHE A 170 0.19 17.83 7.68
N ASP A 171 -0.17 18.97 8.26
CA ASP A 171 0.81 19.83 8.91
C ASP A 171 1.11 19.25 10.28
N ILE A 172 2.16 18.43 10.33
CA ILE A 172 2.65 17.80 11.54
C ILE A 172 2.91 18.80 12.66
N ASP A 173 3.30 20.02 12.30
CA ASP A 173 3.71 21.04 13.27
C ASP A 173 2.51 21.76 13.93
N THR A 174 1.34 21.80 13.30
CA THR A 174 0.23 22.63 13.76
C THR A 174 -0.99 21.87 14.29
N GLU A 175 -1.02 20.53 14.24
CA GLU A 175 -2.25 19.73 14.48
C GLU A 175 -3.45 20.24 13.66
N THR A 176 -3.19 20.98 12.63
CA THR A 176 -4.25 21.35 11.74
C THR A 176 -4.81 20.08 11.18
N VAL A 177 -6.00 19.74 11.64
CA VAL A 177 -6.77 18.61 11.18
C VAL A 177 -6.64 18.59 9.67
N ALA A 178 -6.08 17.52 9.20
CA ALA A 178 -5.87 17.30 7.80
C ALA A 178 -7.17 17.60 7.07
N ALA A 179 -7.20 18.70 6.32
CA ALA A 179 -8.40 19.19 5.65
C ALA A 179 -9.01 18.12 4.73
N GLU A 180 -8.18 17.16 4.29
CA GLU A 180 -8.57 16.01 3.50
C GLU A 180 -9.50 15.05 4.24
N LYS A 181 -9.46 14.99 5.57
CA LYS A 181 -10.32 14.12 6.40
C LYS A 181 -11.61 14.78 6.87
N LEU A 182 -11.80 16.08 6.61
CA LEU A 182 -12.99 16.82 7.05
C LEU A 182 -14.11 16.79 6.02
N ALA A 183 -15.34 16.62 6.56
CA ALA A 183 -16.57 16.70 5.79
C ALA A 183 -16.73 18.05 5.13
N GLY A 184 -16.58 18.52 4.12
CA GLY A 184 -16.66 19.85 3.51
C GLY A 184 -15.41 20.20 2.71
N THR A 185 -14.25 20.01 3.27
CA THR A 185 -12.96 20.23 2.60
C THR A 185 -12.39 18.97 1.96
N GLY A 186 -12.54 17.81 2.61
CA GLY A 186 -12.02 16.50 2.19
C GLY A 186 -13.09 15.42 2.14
N LEU A 187 -12.66 14.20 2.37
CA LEU A 187 -13.44 12.97 2.45
C LEU A 187 -13.28 12.36 3.83
N PRO A 188 -14.32 12.36 4.67
CA PRO A 188 -14.23 11.86 6.04
C PRO A 188 -13.97 10.36 6.08
N ALA A 189 -13.30 9.91 7.16
CA ALA A 189 -13.09 8.50 7.42
C ALA A 189 -14.40 7.72 7.41
N TRP A 190 -14.36 6.53 6.86
CA TRP A 190 -15.36 5.52 7.14
C TRP A 190 -15.06 4.88 8.51
N ASP A 191 -16.03 4.20 9.10
CA ASP A 191 -15.91 3.54 10.41
C ASP A 191 -14.60 2.73 10.49
N GLU A 192 -13.62 3.25 11.22
CA GLU A 192 -12.25 2.70 11.30
C GLU A 192 -12.21 1.33 11.96
N SER A 193 -13.29 0.95 12.64
CA SER A 193 -13.43 -0.41 13.19
C SER A 193 -13.79 -1.46 12.14
N LYS A 194 -14.17 -1.04 10.93
CA LYS A 194 -14.63 -1.91 9.85
C LYS A 194 -13.88 -1.72 8.53
N TYR A 195 -13.28 -0.54 8.33
CA TYR A 195 -12.63 -0.17 7.09
C TYR A 195 -11.20 0.30 7.32
N TYR A 196 -10.31 -0.10 6.46
CA TYR A 196 -8.99 0.47 6.37
C TYR A 196 -9.05 1.69 5.46
N ASN A 197 -9.00 2.89 6.06
CA ASN A 197 -9.06 4.16 5.37
C ASN A 197 -7.68 4.54 4.83
N VAL A 198 -7.58 4.85 3.55
CA VAL A 198 -6.35 5.31 2.89
C VAL A 198 -6.67 6.60 2.13
N TRP A 199 -6.08 7.72 2.53
CA TRP A 199 -6.19 8.98 1.81
C TRP A 199 -5.04 9.13 0.82
N CYS A 200 -5.38 9.51 -0.40
CA CYS A 200 -4.42 9.85 -1.45
C CYS A 200 -4.46 11.36 -1.64
N VAL A 201 -3.38 12.04 -1.23
CA VAL A 201 -3.31 13.49 -1.08
C VAL A 201 -2.01 14.03 -1.67
N ASN A 202 -1.87 15.34 -1.75
CA ASN A 202 -0.60 15.99 -2.04
C ASN A 202 -0.04 16.62 -0.77
N PHE A 203 1.13 16.18 -0.33
CA PHE A 203 1.78 16.76 0.84
C PHE A 203 2.41 18.12 0.50
N THR A 204 2.08 19.14 1.29
CA THR A 204 2.53 20.53 1.10
C THR A 204 3.11 21.10 2.39
N GLY A 205 3.58 22.35 2.37
CA GLY A 205 4.12 23.00 3.57
C GLY A 205 5.32 22.27 4.15
N THR A 206 5.34 22.05 5.45
CA THR A 206 6.39 21.34 6.17
C THR A 206 6.45 19.85 5.87
N SER A 207 5.36 19.28 5.34
CA SER A 207 5.24 17.89 4.91
C SER A 207 5.62 17.67 3.44
N ASN A 208 6.04 18.73 2.74
CA ASN A 208 6.45 18.61 1.34
C ASN A 208 7.61 17.62 1.19
N GLY A 209 7.45 16.66 0.27
CA GLY A 209 8.42 15.58 0.05
C GLY A 209 8.15 14.31 0.85
N THR A 210 7.17 14.30 1.76
CA THR A 210 6.68 13.08 2.42
C THR A 210 5.93 12.21 1.42
N LEU A 211 6.14 10.90 1.49
CA LEU A 211 5.44 9.93 0.65
C LEU A 211 4.24 9.30 1.37
N GLY A 212 4.32 9.15 2.69
CA GLY A 212 3.24 8.61 3.49
C GLY A 212 3.35 8.96 4.96
N ILE A 213 2.24 8.80 5.68
CA ILE A 213 2.15 8.93 7.13
C ILE A 213 0.96 8.13 7.64
N THR A 214 1.09 7.58 8.82
CA THR A 214 0.05 6.75 9.44
C THR A 214 -0.42 7.34 10.76
N THR A 215 -1.72 7.27 11.02
CA THR A 215 -2.30 7.43 12.35
C THR A 215 -2.74 6.06 12.85
N CYS A 216 -2.09 5.58 13.90
CA CYS A 216 -2.34 4.27 14.47
C CYS A 216 -3.59 4.26 15.34
N ARG A 217 -4.22 3.09 15.47
CA ARG A 217 -5.35 2.95 16.40
C ARG A 217 -4.90 3.00 17.86
N SER A 218 -3.69 2.57 18.16
CA SER A 218 -3.10 2.69 19.49
C SER A 218 -3.05 4.14 19.98
N ASP A 219 -2.82 5.12 19.08
CA ASP A 219 -2.85 6.54 19.41
C ASP A 219 -4.23 6.99 19.93
N VAL A 220 -5.31 6.46 19.35
CA VAL A 220 -6.68 6.75 19.81
C VAL A 220 -6.92 6.17 21.20
N THR A 221 -6.49 4.95 21.44
CA THR A 221 -6.67 4.30 22.73
C THR A 221 -5.80 4.89 23.83
N GLY A 222 -4.63 5.44 23.44
CA GLY A 222 -3.76 6.23 24.30
C GLY A 222 -4.26 7.67 24.56
N GLY A 223 -5.26 8.12 23.82
CA GLY A 223 -5.81 9.48 23.94
C GLY A 223 -5.02 10.54 23.16
N PHE A 224 -4.18 10.13 22.20
CA PHE A 224 -3.31 11.00 21.41
C PHE A 224 -3.83 11.28 20.00
N ALA A 225 -4.89 10.61 19.57
CA ALA A 225 -5.56 10.86 18.29
C ALA A 225 -7.07 10.63 18.42
N ASN A 226 -7.82 11.05 17.41
CA ASN A 226 -9.27 10.81 17.32
C ASN A 226 -9.56 9.61 16.39
N PRO A 227 -10.66 8.87 16.60
CA PRO A 227 -11.01 7.72 15.74
C PRO A 227 -11.08 8.06 14.24
N TRP A 228 -11.55 9.24 13.88
CA TRP A 228 -11.67 9.67 12.49
C TRP A 228 -10.31 10.01 11.81
N GLU A 229 -9.21 10.06 12.58
CA GLU A 229 -7.86 10.25 12.06
C GLU A 229 -7.19 8.93 11.66
N VAL A 230 -7.70 7.80 12.17
CA VAL A 230 -7.10 6.48 11.98
C VAL A 230 -7.07 6.06 10.51
N GLY A 231 -5.91 5.72 10.04
CA GLY A 231 -5.64 5.29 8.67
C GLY A 231 -4.33 5.84 8.14
N VAL A 232 -4.18 5.81 6.85
CA VAL A 232 -2.93 6.15 6.16
C VAL A 232 -3.17 7.26 5.16
N ASP A 233 -2.29 8.25 5.14
CA ASP A 233 -2.20 9.26 4.09
C ASP A 233 -0.98 8.94 3.21
N ILE A 234 -1.17 8.85 1.90
CA ILE A 234 -0.08 8.67 0.93
C ILE A 234 -0.08 9.76 -0.12
N LEU A 235 1.09 10.07 -0.65
CA LEU A 235 1.22 10.96 -1.80
C LEU A 235 0.42 10.37 -2.98
N TYR A 236 -0.50 11.14 -3.53
CA TYR A 236 -1.52 10.69 -4.48
C TYR A 236 -0.97 9.85 -5.65
N ASN A 237 0.22 10.20 -6.13
CA ASN A 237 0.83 9.52 -7.28
C ASN A 237 1.72 8.31 -6.91
N THR A 238 1.86 7.97 -5.62
CA THR A 238 2.46 6.69 -5.18
C THR A 238 1.44 5.55 -5.13
N LEU A 239 0.15 5.85 -5.26
CA LEU A 239 -0.91 4.84 -5.29
C LEU A 239 -0.76 3.90 -6.49
N GLY A 240 -0.70 2.62 -6.23
CA GLY A 240 -0.60 1.57 -7.24
C GLY A 240 0.82 1.29 -7.73
N SER A 241 0.94 0.38 -8.68
CA SER A 241 2.22 -0.06 -9.23
C SER A 241 2.25 0.02 -10.75
N THR A 242 3.39 0.46 -11.29
CA THR A 242 3.66 0.36 -12.73
C THR A 242 3.93 -1.08 -13.18
N GLY A 243 4.07 -2.02 -12.22
CA GLY A 243 4.57 -3.35 -12.45
C GLY A 243 6.08 -3.39 -12.72
N PRO A 244 6.69 -4.58 -12.73
CA PRO A 244 8.14 -4.73 -12.85
C PRO A 244 8.70 -4.25 -14.19
N THR A 245 7.86 -4.01 -15.19
CA THR A 245 8.27 -3.56 -16.53
C THR A 245 8.04 -2.07 -16.78
N GLY A 246 7.50 -1.33 -15.80
CA GLY A 246 7.19 0.10 -15.98
C GLY A 246 6.10 0.40 -17.02
N ALA A 247 5.34 -0.59 -17.46
CA ALA A 247 4.51 -0.54 -18.65
C ALA A 247 3.01 -0.27 -18.40
N ALA A 248 2.63 0.22 -17.23
CA ALA A 248 1.23 0.52 -16.93
C ALA A 248 0.74 1.73 -17.73
N THR A 249 0.16 1.48 -18.88
CA THR A 249 -0.39 2.52 -19.74
C THR A 249 -1.72 3.08 -19.20
N GLY A 250 -1.85 4.40 -19.24
CA GLY A 250 -3.10 5.11 -18.91
C GLY A 250 -3.39 5.21 -17.41
N MET A 251 -2.38 5.10 -16.56
CA MET A 251 -2.48 5.31 -15.13
C MET A 251 -1.82 6.62 -14.67
N GLY A 252 -1.29 7.43 -15.61
CA GLY A 252 -0.62 8.69 -15.31
C GLY A 252 0.86 8.55 -14.95
N SER A 253 1.42 9.49 -14.19
CA SER A 253 2.81 9.51 -13.76
C SER A 253 3.01 8.90 -12.37
N TRP A 254 4.24 8.54 -12.05
CA TRP A 254 4.70 8.11 -10.73
C TRP A 254 5.96 8.83 -10.35
N PRO A 255 6.18 9.13 -9.06
CA PRO A 255 7.46 9.60 -8.59
C PRO A 255 8.46 8.43 -8.64
N ASN A 256 9.44 8.50 -9.55
CA ASN A 256 10.53 7.54 -9.57
C ASN A 256 11.52 7.89 -8.45
N PRO A 257 11.94 6.95 -7.58
CA PRO A 257 11.84 5.49 -7.70
C PRO A 257 10.66 4.83 -6.95
N PHE A 258 9.64 5.58 -6.53
CA PHE A 258 8.53 5.12 -5.69
C PHE A 258 7.30 4.79 -6.55
N ASN A 259 7.41 3.75 -7.37
CA ASN A 259 6.43 3.43 -8.41
C ASN A 259 5.98 1.97 -8.43
N LEU A 260 6.31 1.19 -7.40
CA LEU A 260 5.85 -0.19 -7.25
C LEU A 260 4.77 -0.36 -6.17
N GLY A 261 4.28 0.73 -5.58
CA GLY A 261 3.23 0.73 -4.56
C GLY A 261 3.71 0.38 -3.16
N ARG A 262 5.04 0.39 -2.94
CA ARG A 262 5.66 0.02 -1.67
C ARG A 262 5.51 1.08 -0.59
N THR A 263 5.21 2.32 -0.95
CA THR A 263 4.82 3.35 0.01
C THR A 263 3.63 2.88 0.86
N LEU A 264 2.55 2.38 0.24
CA LEU A 264 1.42 1.89 1.03
C LEU A 264 1.74 0.57 1.76
N SER A 265 2.60 -0.29 1.23
CA SER A 265 3.05 -1.48 1.96
C SER A 265 3.79 -1.10 3.25
N HIS A 266 4.64 -0.07 3.21
CA HIS A 266 5.35 0.50 4.35
C HIS A 266 4.36 1.09 5.38
N GLU A 267 3.52 2.03 4.95
CA GLU A 267 2.56 2.70 5.84
C GLU A 267 1.54 1.72 6.44
N THR A 268 1.16 0.67 5.70
CA THR A 268 0.32 -0.40 6.24
C THR A 268 1.03 -1.19 7.33
N GLY A 269 2.35 -1.32 7.28
CA GLY A 269 3.16 -1.86 8.38
C GLY A 269 2.98 -1.04 9.67
N HIS A 270 3.08 0.29 9.57
CA HIS A 270 2.81 1.20 10.68
C HIS A 270 1.34 1.12 11.15
N PHE A 271 0.40 1.02 10.22
CA PHE A 271 -1.01 0.84 10.57
C PHE A 271 -1.25 -0.42 11.43
N PHE A 272 -0.42 -1.44 11.26
CA PHE A 272 -0.37 -2.62 12.12
C PHE A 272 0.74 -2.55 13.17
N GLU A 273 1.11 -1.34 13.61
CA GLU A 273 1.98 -1.03 14.74
C GLU A 273 3.45 -1.47 14.59
N ILE A 274 3.93 -1.74 13.37
CA ILE A 274 5.34 -2.03 13.15
C ILE A 274 6.13 -0.73 13.05
N TRP A 275 7.32 -0.72 13.63
CA TRP A 275 8.23 0.42 13.67
C TRP A 275 9.31 0.33 12.62
N HIS A 276 10.00 1.45 12.41
CA HIS A 276 11.22 1.44 11.61
C HIS A 276 12.33 0.65 12.32
N PRO A 277 13.18 -0.09 11.59
CA PRO A 277 14.25 -0.89 12.19
C PRO A 277 15.22 -0.09 13.07
N TRP A 278 15.46 1.19 12.75
CA TRP A 278 16.35 2.08 13.52
C TRP A 278 15.68 2.75 14.73
N GLY A 279 14.43 2.46 15.01
CA GLY A 279 13.75 2.90 16.22
C GLY A 279 13.38 4.38 16.31
N ASP A 280 13.62 5.20 15.28
CA ASP A 280 13.27 6.63 15.21
C ASP A 280 13.91 7.48 16.33
N ASP A 281 15.13 7.16 16.74
CA ASP A 281 15.81 7.77 17.88
C ASP A 281 16.87 8.82 17.53
N GLY A 282 17.00 9.17 16.26
CA GLY A 282 17.90 10.20 15.76
C GLY A 282 19.34 9.73 15.51
N GLY A 283 19.52 8.45 15.18
CA GLY A 283 20.81 7.90 14.75
C GLY A 283 21.61 7.24 15.87
N LEU A 284 20.96 6.88 16.96
CA LEU A 284 21.56 6.16 18.08
C LEU A 284 21.46 4.65 17.87
N CYS A 285 22.24 3.89 18.61
CA CYS A 285 22.08 2.45 18.67
C CYS A 285 21.39 2.03 19.97
N PRO A 286 20.72 0.86 20.04
CA PRO A 286 19.95 0.46 21.22
C PRO A 286 20.74 0.42 22.53
N TRP A 287 22.06 0.33 22.47
CA TRP A 287 22.95 0.38 23.66
C TRP A 287 23.42 1.80 24.02
N ASP A 288 23.12 2.79 23.20
CA ASP A 288 23.45 4.19 23.52
C ASP A 288 22.41 4.78 24.48
N ALA A 289 22.81 5.82 25.20
CA ALA A 289 21.91 6.49 26.12
C ALA A 289 20.76 7.18 25.33
N GLY A 290 19.56 6.63 25.40
CA GLY A 290 18.39 7.09 24.67
C GLY A 290 18.15 6.38 23.35
N GLY A 291 19.04 5.47 22.96
CA GLY A 291 18.88 4.65 21.76
C GLY A 291 17.73 3.65 21.88
N ALA A 292 17.17 3.28 20.74
CA ALA A 292 16.05 2.37 20.59
C ALA A 292 16.24 1.50 19.34
N ASP A 293 15.36 0.52 19.18
CA ASP A 293 15.14 -0.26 17.97
C ASP A 293 13.63 -0.42 17.72
N ASP A 294 13.24 -1.28 16.80
CA ASP A 294 11.83 -1.57 16.53
C ASP A 294 11.18 -2.53 17.56
N GLY A 295 11.96 -3.05 18.52
CA GLY A 295 11.50 -3.99 19.55
C GLY A 295 11.39 -5.44 19.07
N LEU A 296 11.91 -5.79 17.90
CA LEU A 296 11.90 -7.14 17.33
C LEU A 296 13.31 -7.73 17.24
N THR A 297 13.42 -9.04 17.47
CA THR A 297 14.75 -9.69 17.59
C THR A 297 15.33 -10.16 16.28
N ASP A 298 14.55 -10.27 15.22
CA ASP A 298 15.01 -10.68 13.90
C ASP A 298 15.30 -9.51 12.95
N THR A 299 15.12 -8.29 13.43
CA THR A 299 15.61 -7.04 12.84
C THR A 299 16.88 -6.64 13.56
N PRO A 300 18.06 -6.75 12.95
CA PRO A 300 19.31 -6.31 13.58
C PRO A 300 19.28 -4.82 13.87
N PRO A 301 19.92 -4.38 14.99
CA PRO A 301 20.03 -2.97 15.34
C PRO A 301 20.56 -2.13 14.18
N GLU A 302 19.91 -1.01 13.91
CA GLU A 302 20.18 -0.09 12.83
C GLU A 302 20.22 1.34 13.36
N SER A 303 21.19 2.16 12.91
CA SER A 303 21.36 3.51 13.43
C SER A 303 20.46 4.53 12.75
N ASP A 304 20.18 4.37 11.46
CA ASP A 304 19.40 5.32 10.67
C ASP A 304 18.89 4.65 9.39
N ALA A 305 17.90 5.27 8.78
CA ALA A 305 17.29 4.80 7.52
C ALA A 305 18.29 4.67 6.37
N VAL A 306 18.13 3.65 5.55
CA VAL A 306 18.89 3.49 4.31
C VAL A 306 18.08 4.03 3.13
N TYR A 307 18.71 4.87 2.32
CA TYR A 307 18.10 5.47 1.14
C TYR A 307 18.67 4.89 -0.17
N GLY A 308 17.90 5.03 -1.24
CA GLY A 308 18.31 4.61 -2.58
C GLY A 308 18.19 3.10 -2.80
N THR A 309 18.96 2.59 -3.76
CA THR A 309 19.00 1.17 -4.10
C THR A 309 20.33 0.56 -3.65
N PRO A 310 20.43 0.06 -2.41
CA PRO A 310 21.68 -0.53 -1.92
C PRO A 310 22.06 -1.77 -2.72
N SER A 311 23.35 -1.97 -2.93
CA SER A 311 23.87 -3.12 -3.68
C SER A 311 24.27 -4.24 -2.74
N TYR A 312 23.55 -5.33 -2.78
CA TYR A 312 23.86 -6.58 -2.03
C TYR A 312 24.93 -7.42 -2.75
N THR A 313 25.98 -6.80 -3.27
CA THR A 313 26.99 -7.46 -4.10
C THR A 313 28.02 -8.27 -3.32
N VAL A 314 28.02 -8.20 -2.00
CA VAL A 314 28.95 -8.98 -1.13
C VAL A 314 28.39 -10.39 -0.93
N PRO A 315 29.23 -11.44 -0.89
CA PRO A 315 28.78 -12.77 -0.48
C PRO A 315 28.07 -12.69 0.88
N GLY A 316 26.77 -13.07 0.88
CA GLY A 316 25.91 -12.91 2.07
C GLY A 316 24.97 -11.70 2.00
N GLY A 317 25.25 -10.69 1.15
CA GLY A 317 24.37 -9.54 0.96
C GLY A 317 24.25 -8.65 2.21
N THR A 318 25.32 -8.52 2.97
CA THR A 318 25.34 -7.73 4.21
C THR A 318 25.56 -6.26 3.89
N ILE A 319 24.68 -5.41 4.42
CA ILE A 319 24.88 -3.96 4.53
C ILE A 319 24.93 -3.67 6.01
N ASN A 320 25.93 -2.91 6.43
CA ASN A 320 26.18 -2.57 7.81
C ASN A 320 26.16 -1.06 7.99
N ASP A 321 25.82 -0.61 9.17
CA ASP A 321 25.87 0.79 9.57
C ASP A 321 26.69 1.01 10.86
N ALA A 322 26.50 2.17 11.54
CA ALA A 322 27.23 2.51 12.75
C ALA A 322 26.91 1.60 13.94
N CYS A 323 25.76 0.94 13.98
CA CYS A 323 25.38 0.00 15.05
C CYS A 323 25.99 -1.39 14.87
N GLN A 324 26.68 -1.62 13.80
CA GLN A 324 27.46 -2.84 13.57
C GLN A 324 28.89 -2.64 14.05
N ASP A 325 29.06 -2.76 15.34
CA ASP A 325 30.26 -2.44 16.06
C ASP A 325 31.51 -3.18 15.55
N SER A 326 32.61 -2.42 15.43
CA SER A 326 33.97 -2.93 15.18
C SER A 326 34.54 -3.80 16.33
N SER A 327 33.87 -3.85 17.48
CA SER A 327 34.28 -4.71 18.61
C SER A 327 33.93 -6.18 18.45
N GLY A 328 33.13 -6.53 17.43
CA GLY A 328 32.73 -7.90 17.14
C GLY A 328 31.67 -8.49 18.08
N ILE A 329 31.15 -7.69 19.02
CA ILE A 329 30.11 -8.15 19.97
C ILE A 329 28.71 -8.13 19.33
N ASN A 330 28.47 -7.20 18.42
CA ASN A 330 27.16 -6.98 17.77
C ASN A 330 27.21 -7.16 16.26
N VAL A 331 28.18 -7.90 15.74
CA VAL A 331 28.24 -8.20 14.29
C VAL A 331 27.08 -9.09 13.91
N GLN A 332 26.11 -8.50 13.23
CA GLN A 332 25.03 -9.26 12.61
C GLN A 332 25.53 -9.90 11.30
N PRO A 333 25.56 -11.22 11.20
CA PRO A 333 26.15 -11.89 10.03
C PRO A 333 25.37 -11.63 8.75
N ILE A 334 24.15 -11.09 8.85
CA ILE A 334 23.26 -10.79 7.71
C ILE A 334 23.15 -9.29 7.42
N GLY A 335 23.75 -8.41 8.27
CA GLY A 335 23.65 -6.95 8.14
C GLY A 335 22.33 -6.38 8.67
N ILE A 336 22.10 -5.10 8.38
CA ILE A 336 20.87 -4.38 8.75
C ILE A 336 19.69 -4.73 7.84
N ALA A 337 18.46 -4.43 8.31
CA ALA A 337 17.22 -4.84 7.66
C ALA A 337 16.78 -3.93 6.50
N CYS A 338 17.70 -3.27 5.80
CA CYS A 338 17.40 -2.28 4.77
C CYS A 338 16.60 -2.79 3.56
N LEU A 339 16.38 -4.10 3.44
CA LEU A 339 15.49 -4.71 2.44
C LEU A 339 14.05 -4.92 2.96
N SER A 340 13.80 -4.60 4.22
CA SER A 340 12.45 -4.62 4.78
C SER A 340 11.58 -3.53 4.17
N TYR A 341 10.29 -3.81 4.04
CA TYR A 341 9.31 -2.78 3.68
C TYR A 341 9.26 -1.63 4.72
N MET A 342 9.81 -1.84 5.92
CA MET A 342 9.84 -0.84 6.99
C MET A 342 11.07 0.06 6.96
N ASP A 343 11.96 -0.06 5.97
CA ASP A 343 13.07 0.85 5.74
C ASP A 343 12.75 1.89 4.65
N TYR A 344 13.72 2.79 4.35
CA TYR A 344 13.57 3.90 3.41
C TYR A 344 14.27 3.70 2.07
N THR A 345 14.66 2.48 1.75
CA THR A 345 15.20 2.14 0.43
C THR A 345 14.15 2.37 -0.67
N ASP A 346 14.61 2.47 -1.92
CA ASP A 346 13.74 2.59 -3.08
C ASP A 346 12.79 1.37 -3.21
N ASP A 347 11.64 1.55 -3.83
CA ASP A 347 10.66 0.48 -4.00
C ASP A 347 11.24 -0.81 -4.60
N ASN A 348 12.22 -0.69 -5.50
CA ASN A 348 12.89 -1.83 -6.14
C ASN A 348 13.96 -2.53 -5.27
N ALA A 349 14.18 -2.05 -4.05
CA ALA A 349 15.11 -2.61 -3.07
C ALA A 349 14.41 -3.14 -1.81
N MET A 350 13.11 -2.94 -1.70
CA MET A 350 12.28 -3.46 -0.62
C MET A 350 11.66 -4.79 -1.04
N TYR A 351 11.88 -5.86 -0.29
CA TYR A 351 11.50 -7.20 -0.72
C TYR A 351 10.67 -7.99 0.29
N MET A 352 10.65 -7.60 1.57
CA MET A 352 10.08 -8.45 2.61
C MET A 352 9.71 -7.69 3.89
N PHE A 353 8.84 -8.30 4.67
CA PHE A 353 8.83 -8.15 6.14
C PHE A 353 9.65 -9.27 6.75
N THR A 354 10.24 -9.04 7.93
CA THR A 354 10.87 -10.11 8.70
C THR A 354 9.82 -11.04 9.31
N THR A 355 10.25 -12.18 9.82
CA THR A 355 9.32 -13.14 10.42
C THR A 355 8.65 -12.58 11.68
N ASP A 356 9.40 -11.85 12.52
CA ASP A 356 8.82 -11.27 13.73
C ASP A 356 7.95 -10.06 13.41
N GLN A 357 8.31 -9.20 12.43
CA GLN A 357 7.42 -8.17 11.90
C GLN A 357 6.10 -8.79 11.42
N ALA A 358 6.16 -9.85 10.61
CA ALA A 358 4.99 -10.52 10.09
C ALA A 358 4.13 -11.19 11.18
N ASN A 359 4.76 -11.81 12.17
CA ASN A 359 4.05 -12.44 13.28
C ASN A 359 3.41 -11.40 14.21
N ALA A 360 4.07 -10.27 14.47
CA ALA A 360 3.51 -9.18 15.25
C ALA A 360 2.25 -8.62 14.58
N MET A 361 2.31 -8.29 13.29
CA MET A 361 1.14 -7.83 12.52
C MET A 361 0.00 -8.87 12.52
N ALA A 362 0.33 -10.13 12.28
CA ALA A 362 -0.67 -11.20 12.27
C ALA A 362 -1.30 -11.43 13.65
N SER A 363 -0.53 -11.26 14.72
CA SER A 363 -1.04 -11.28 16.10
C SER A 363 -2.11 -10.22 16.31
N MET A 364 -1.88 -9.02 15.82
CA MET A 364 -2.80 -7.90 15.97
C MET A 364 -4.10 -8.07 15.20
N VAL A 365 -4.03 -8.66 14.01
CA VAL A 365 -5.17 -8.74 13.09
C VAL A 365 -5.94 -10.05 13.20
N LEU A 366 -5.25 -11.17 13.46
CA LEU A 366 -5.84 -12.51 13.37
C LEU A 366 -6.21 -13.13 14.72
N LEU A 367 -5.74 -12.58 15.83
CA LEU A 367 -6.03 -13.11 17.17
C LEU A 367 -7.11 -12.30 17.90
N SER A 368 -8.01 -12.99 18.59
CA SER A 368 -9.02 -12.32 19.40
C SER A 368 -8.41 -11.71 20.67
N PRO A 369 -8.88 -10.53 21.14
CA PRO A 369 -8.42 -9.91 22.40
C PRO A 369 -8.43 -10.85 23.58
N SER A 370 -9.42 -11.75 23.64
CA SER A 370 -9.53 -12.76 24.71
C SER A 370 -8.44 -13.84 24.65
N SER A 371 -7.68 -13.93 23.54
CA SER A 371 -6.59 -14.89 23.38
C SER A 371 -5.24 -14.35 23.85
N VAL A 372 -5.13 -13.03 24.04
CA VAL A 372 -3.89 -12.33 24.43
C VAL A 372 -3.98 -11.92 25.91
N THR A 373 -4.21 -12.89 26.81
CA THR A 373 -4.14 -12.65 28.25
C THR A 373 -2.70 -12.54 28.69
N GLY A 374 -2.26 -11.32 28.99
CA GLY A 374 -0.92 -11.05 29.56
C GLY A 374 -0.10 -9.98 28.86
N ALA A 375 -0.44 -9.54 27.67
CA ALA A 375 0.14 -8.35 27.06
C ALA A 375 -0.52 -7.11 27.66
N THR A 376 0.10 -6.58 28.72
CA THR A 376 -0.31 -5.30 29.30
C THR A 376 -0.03 -4.20 28.28
N GLY A 377 -1.07 -3.66 27.65
CA GLY A 377 -0.99 -2.59 26.65
C GLY A 377 -1.78 -2.83 25.37
N TYR A 378 -1.93 -4.06 24.92
CA TYR A 378 -2.67 -4.40 23.72
C TYR A 378 -4.15 -4.76 23.92
N GLY A 379 -4.70 -4.60 25.12
CA GLY A 379 -6.12 -4.87 25.42
C GLY A 379 -7.13 -4.12 24.55
N THR A 380 -6.66 -3.21 23.72
CA THR A 380 -7.45 -2.35 22.85
C THR A 380 -7.23 -2.58 21.36
N ILE A 381 -6.13 -3.21 20.94
CA ILE A 381 -5.92 -3.60 19.52
C ILE A 381 -6.93 -4.67 19.10
N GLY A 382 -7.52 -5.35 20.03
CA GLY A 382 -8.64 -6.27 19.80
C GLY A 382 -9.85 -5.68 19.09
N GLU A 383 -9.96 -4.36 19.01
CA GLU A 383 -11.03 -3.74 18.24
C GLU A 383 -10.69 -3.58 16.74
N SER A 384 -9.43 -3.50 16.34
CA SER A 384 -9.04 -3.60 14.90
C SER A 384 -9.37 -4.98 14.33
N TYR A 385 -9.69 -5.93 15.19
CA TYR A 385 -10.18 -7.26 14.86
C TYR A 385 -11.45 -7.27 14.02
N SER A 386 -12.26 -6.24 14.12
CA SER A 386 -13.48 -6.12 13.33
C SER A 386 -13.20 -5.89 11.84
N LEU A 387 -12.00 -5.41 11.46
CA LEU A 387 -11.65 -5.23 10.05
C LEU A 387 -11.78 -6.53 9.24
N THR A 388 -11.39 -7.67 9.81
CA THR A 388 -11.47 -8.96 9.12
C THR A 388 -12.78 -9.71 9.36
N GLN A 389 -13.64 -9.21 10.23
CA GLN A 389 -14.91 -9.86 10.61
C GLN A 389 -16.09 -9.48 9.70
N ASN A 390 -15.87 -8.65 8.69
CA ASN A 390 -16.91 -8.13 7.82
C ASN A 390 -16.76 -8.57 6.34
N PRO A 391 -16.77 -9.88 6.04
CA PRO A 391 -16.57 -10.36 4.67
C PRO A 391 -17.67 -9.87 3.71
N SER A 392 -18.84 -9.51 4.20
CA SER A 392 -19.92 -8.94 3.39
C SER A 392 -19.57 -7.59 2.77
N LEU A 393 -18.63 -6.85 3.38
CA LEU A 393 -18.14 -5.57 2.83
C LEU A 393 -17.29 -5.76 1.58
N LEU A 394 -16.73 -6.95 1.38
CA LEU A 394 -15.89 -7.31 0.24
C LEU A 394 -16.66 -7.97 -0.90
N VAL A 395 -17.94 -8.26 -0.70
CA VAL A 395 -18.77 -8.87 -1.75
C VAL A 395 -19.15 -7.78 -2.75
N PRO A 396 -18.69 -7.88 -4.02
CA PRO A 396 -19.11 -6.95 -5.05
C PRO A 396 -20.63 -6.87 -5.09
N CYS A 397 -21.15 -5.66 -5.03
CA CYS A 397 -22.56 -5.44 -5.13
C CYS A 397 -22.92 -4.82 -6.48
N THR A 398 -23.96 -5.35 -7.10
CA THR A 398 -24.61 -4.64 -8.18
C THR A 398 -25.53 -3.60 -7.56
N PRO A 399 -25.37 -2.30 -7.85
CA PRO A 399 -26.30 -1.28 -7.41
C PRO A 399 -27.71 -1.66 -7.86
N SER A 400 -28.65 -1.77 -6.92
CA SER A 400 -30.03 -2.06 -7.25
C SER A 400 -30.57 -0.92 -8.13
N GLY A 401 -30.64 -1.13 -9.44
CA GLY A 401 -31.21 -0.19 -10.40
C GLY A 401 -30.24 0.61 -11.27
N LEU A 402 -28.94 0.49 -11.09
CA LEU A 402 -27.96 1.03 -12.06
C LEU A 402 -27.38 -0.14 -12.85
N ALA A 403 -27.57 -0.10 -14.15
CA ALA A 403 -26.86 -0.96 -15.08
C ALA A 403 -25.33 -0.73 -14.94
N PRO A 404 -24.48 -1.78 -15.00
CA PRO A 404 -23.04 -1.60 -14.98
C PRO A 404 -22.63 -0.57 -16.04
N SER A 405 -21.67 0.28 -15.67
CA SER A 405 -21.22 1.30 -16.60
C SER A 405 -20.64 0.65 -17.86
N PRO A 406 -20.67 1.30 -19.02
CA PRO A 406 -20.02 0.79 -20.23
C PRO A 406 -18.54 0.43 -20.01
N THR A 407 -17.89 1.02 -19.02
CA THR A 407 -16.49 0.77 -18.65
C THR A 407 -16.34 -0.56 -17.90
N GLU A 408 -17.24 -0.90 -16.99
CA GLU A 408 -17.23 -2.18 -16.26
C GLU A 408 -17.54 -3.35 -17.16
N LEU A 409 -18.52 -3.21 -18.05
CA LEU A 409 -18.78 -4.20 -19.10
C LEU A 409 -17.58 -4.37 -20.03
N ASN A 410 -16.86 -3.29 -20.29
CA ASN A 410 -15.70 -3.28 -21.18
C ASN A 410 -14.50 -4.04 -20.55
N SER A 411 -14.27 -3.95 -19.25
CA SER A 411 -13.18 -4.64 -18.56
C SER A 411 -13.46 -6.13 -18.35
N SER A 412 -14.73 -6.53 -18.31
CA SER A 412 -15.13 -7.92 -18.08
C SER A 412 -15.12 -8.80 -19.34
N LEU A 413 -14.84 -8.23 -20.54
CA LEU A 413 -14.91 -8.94 -21.80
C LEU A 413 -13.55 -9.04 -22.49
N SER A 414 -13.09 -10.26 -22.74
CA SER A 414 -11.90 -10.55 -23.55
C SER A 414 -12.31 -11.31 -24.83
N VAL A 415 -11.71 -10.92 -25.97
CA VAL A 415 -11.94 -11.55 -27.28
C VAL A 415 -10.58 -11.91 -27.89
N TYR A 416 -10.34 -13.20 -28.12
CA TYR A 416 -9.05 -13.72 -28.58
C TYR A 416 -9.20 -15.05 -29.36
N PRO A 417 -8.20 -15.39 -30.23
CA PRO A 417 -7.09 -14.56 -30.65
C PRO A 417 -7.54 -13.41 -31.55
N ASN A 418 -6.79 -12.33 -31.58
CA ASN A 418 -6.98 -11.23 -32.50
C ASN A 418 -5.60 -10.71 -32.95
N PRO A 419 -5.15 -10.92 -34.20
CA PRO A 419 -5.88 -11.52 -35.33
C PRO A 419 -6.24 -13.01 -35.12
N THR A 420 -7.29 -13.46 -35.86
CA THR A 420 -7.72 -14.86 -35.88
C THR A 420 -7.70 -15.43 -37.31
N THR A 421 -7.52 -16.75 -37.42
CA THR A 421 -7.63 -17.50 -38.69
C THR A 421 -8.97 -18.16 -38.89
N GLY A 422 -9.93 -17.95 -37.97
CA GLY A 422 -11.27 -18.51 -38.08
C GLY A 422 -12.01 -18.56 -36.76
N GLU A 423 -11.44 -19.16 -35.73
CA GLU A 423 -12.08 -19.30 -34.42
C GLU A 423 -11.79 -18.10 -33.53
N VAL A 424 -12.83 -17.58 -32.88
CA VAL A 424 -12.73 -16.48 -31.91
C VAL A 424 -13.37 -16.91 -30.61
N ASN A 425 -12.62 -16.74 -29.53
CA ASN A 425 -13.02 -17.05 -28.17
C ASN A 425 -13.40 -15.76 -27.44
N ILE A 426 -14.48 -15.82 -26.68
CA ILE A 426 -15.02 -14.72 -25.90
C ILE A 426 -15.11 -15.18 -24.46
N SER A 427 -14.32 -14.55 -23.57
CA SER A 427 -14.38 -14.76 -22.12
C SER A 427 -15.14 -13.61 -21.47
N VAL A 428 -16.09 -13.93 -20.61
CA VAL A 428 -16.94 -13.00 -19.89
C VAL A 428 -16.68 -13.18 -18.40
N ASN A 429 -15.87 -12.29 -17.81
CA ASN A 429 -15.52 -12.30 -16.39
C ASN A 429 -16.46 -11.42 -15.55
N SER A 430 -17.76 -11.47 -15.83
CA SER A 430 -18.74 -10.70 -15.05
C SER A 430 -19.59 -11.65 -14.19
N ALA A 431 -19.35 -11.60 -12.88
CA ALA A 431 -20.24 -12.23 -11.92
C ALA A 431 -21.61 -11.52 -11.81
N ALA A 432 -21.69 -10.29 -12.31
CA ALA A 432 -22.82 -9.39 -12.12
C ALA A 432 -23.84 -9.42 -13.26
N GLU A 433 -23.43 -9.77 -14.50
CA GLU A 433 -24.35 -9.77 -15.66
C GLU A 433 -24.13 -10.96 -16.58
N LYS A 434 -25.25 -11.49 -17.03
CA LYS A 434 -25.28 -12.60 -17.99
C LYS A 434 -25.36 -12.08 -19.41
N LEU A 435 -24.55 -12.67 -20.28
CA LEU A 435 -24.57 -12.39 -21.69
C LEU A 435 -25.92 -12.86 -22.30
N LYS A 436 -26.62 -11.95 -22.97
CA LYS A 436 -27.86 -12.26 -23.73
C LYS A 436 -27.58 -12.90 -25.06
N ASP A 437 -26.70 -12.28 -25.82
CA ASP A 437 -26.29 -12.77 -27.14
C ASP A 437 -24.96 -12.11 -27.57
N ILE A 438 -24.32 -12.73 -28.55
CA ILE A 438 -23.15 -12.21 -29.24
C ILE A 438 -23.55 -12.05 -30.70
N VAL A 439 -23.30 -10.88 -31.26
CA VAL A 439 -23.57 -10.57 -32.69
C VAL A 439 -22.24 -10.21 -33.35
N VAL A 440 -21.92 -10.85 -34.46
CA VAL A 440 -20.77 -10.49 -35.28
C VAL A 440 -21.26 -9.66 -36.48
N LEU A 441 -20.64 -8.49 -36.64
CA LEU A 441 -20.98 -7.53 -37.69
C LEU A 441 -19.81 -7.37 -38.66
N ASN A 442 -20.10 -7.21 -39.95
CA ASN A 442 -19.09 -6.79 -40.92
C ASN A 442 -18.88 -5.26 -40.90
N LEU A 443 -18.01 -4.74 -41.73
CA LEU A 443 -17.71 -3.30 -41.83
C LEU A 443 -18.92 -2.43 -42.23
N LEU A 444 -19.94 -3.01 -42.85
CA LEU A 444 -21.16 -2.33 -43.22
C LEU A 444 -22.22 -2.39 -42.11
N GLY A 445 -21.90 -2.97 -40.97
CA GLY A 445 -22.80 -3.15 -39.83
C GLY A 445 -23.82 -4.27 -40.02
N GLN A 446 -23.68 -5.10 -41.06
CA GLN A 446 -24.56 -6.24 -41.29
C GLN A 446 -24.18 -7.41 -40.39
N GLN A 447 -25.16 -8.06 -39.80
CA GLN A 447 -24.97 -9.24 -38.97
C GLN A 447 -24.57 -10.44 -39.81
N VAL A 448 -23.41 -11.05 -39.48
CA VAL A 448 -22.87 -12.22 -40.20
C VAL A 448 -22.90 -13.49 -39.37
N ALA A 449 -22.91 -13.35 -38.02
CA ALA A 449 -23.11 -14.47 -37.12
C ALA A 449 -23.77 -14.00 -35.82
N THR A 450 -24.43 -14.94 -35.13
CA THR A 450 -24.99 -14.69 -33.78
C THR A 450 -24.94 -15.95 -32.94
N VAL A 451 -24.69 -15.76 -31.65
CA VAL A 451 -24.70 -16.82 -30.62
C VAL A 451 -25.55 -16.35 -29.45
N LYS A 452 -26.53 -17.14 -29.05
CA LYS A 452 -27.33 -16.82 -27.86
C LYS A 452 -26.56 -17.13 -26.59
N GLY A 453 -26.71 -16.27 -25.60
CA GLY A 453 -26.14 -16.47 -24.26
C GLY A 453 -26.71 -17.73 -23.59
N GLN A 454 -25.82 -18.53 -22.95
CA GLN A 454 -26.19 -19.79 -22.31
C GLN A 454 -25.74 -19.80 -20.83
N ASN A 455 -25.62 -18.64 -20.21
CA ASN A 455 -25.09 -18.50 -18.83
C ASN A 455 -23.70 -19.13 -18.65
N LYS A 456 -22.84 -19.04 -19.64
CA LYS A 456 -21.46 -19.51 -19.60
C LYS A 456 -20.53 -18.30 -19.52
N ASP A 457 -19.35 -18.51 -18.95
CA ASP A 457 -18.30 -17.49 -18.88
C ASP A 457 -17.37 -17.53 -20.11
N TYR A 458 -17.64 -18.48 -21.03
CA TYR A 458 -16.81 -18.71 -22.21
C TYR A 458 -17.65 -19.14 -23.40
N TYR A 459 -17.38 -18.52 -24.56
CA TYR A 459 -18.02 -18.81 -25.85
C TYR A 459 -16.96 -18.91 -26.94
N SER A 460 -17.16 -19.79 -27.91
CA SER A 460 -16.37 -19.85 -29.13
C SER A 460 -17.24 -19.64 -30.33
N ILE A 461 -16.77 -18.89 -31.33
CA ILE A 461 -17.45 -18.58 -32.56
C ILE A 461 -16.54 -18.94 -33.73
N ASP A 462 -17.01 -19.81 -34.62
CA ASP A 462 -16.33 -20.13 -35.87
C ASP A 462 -16.72 -19.12 -36.97
N LEU A 463 -15.71 -18.38 -37.44
CA LEU A 463 -15.80 -17.39 -38.52
C LEU A 463 -15.04 -17.85 -39.78
N SER A 464 -14.56 -19.10 -39.82
CA SER A 464 -13.74 -19.63 -40.92
C SER A 464 -14.44 -19.59 -42.29
N GLY A 465 -15.79 -19.58 -42.29
CA GLY A 465 -16.61 -19.45 -43.50
C GLY A 465 -16.77 -18.00 -43.98
N LEU A 466 -16.22 -17.02 -43.28
CA LEU A 466 -16.33 -15.61 -43.67
C LEU A 466 -15.10 -15.12 -44.47
N SER A 467 -15.30 -14.08 -45.27
CA SER A 467 -14.17 -13.43 -45.97
C SER A 467 -13.17 -12.79 -45.01
N LYS A 468 -11.89 -12.85 -45.35
CA LYS A 468 -10.84 -12.16 -44.58
C LYS A 468 -11.14 -10.66 -44.52
N GLY A 469 -10.92 -10.07 -43.34
CA GLY A 469 -11.19 -8.66 -43.11
C GLY A 469 -11.50 -8.30 -41.68
N ILE A 470 -11.97 -7.09 -41.47
CA ILE A 470 -12.32 -6.56 -40.14
C ILE A 470 -13.80 -6.87 -39.85
N TYR A 471 -14.02 -7.37 -38.64
CA TYR A 471 -15.33 -7.63 -38.07
C TYR A 471 -15.45 -7.00 -36.67
N PHE A 472 -16.69 -6.84 -36.22
CA PHE A 472 -16.99 -6.34 -34.89
C PHE A 472 -17.81 -7.39 -34.13
N VAL A 473 -17.27 -7.84 -32.99
CA VAL A 473 -17.98 -8.73 -32.05
C VAL A 473 -18.68 -7.86 -31.03
N LYS A 474 -20.01 -7.81 -31.10
CA LYS A 474 -20.88 -7.09 -30.16
C LYS A 474 -21.51 -8.08 -29.20
N CYS A 475 -21.16 -7.93 -27.91
CA CYS A 475 -21.72 -8.71 -26.82
C CYS A 475 -22.83 -7.90 -26.14
N ASN A 476 -24.06 -8.40 -26.15
CA ASN A 476 -25.20 -7.74 -25.55
C ASN A 476 -25.48 -8.31 -24.14
N PHE A 477 -25.64 -7.43 -23.20
CA PHE A 477 -25.99 -7.73 -21.80
C PHE A 477 -27.36 -7.12 -21.46
N ALA A 478 -27.85 -7.31 -20.24
CA ALA A 478 -29.12 -6.70 -19.82
C ALA A 478 -29.03 -5.18 -19.72
N SER A 479 -27.87 -4.66 -19.31
CA SER A 479 -27.61 -3.24 -19.05
C SER A 479 -27.03 -2.49 -20.26
N GLY A 480 -26.52 -3.18 -21.29
CA GLY A 480 -25.89 -2.53 -22.43
C GLY A 480 -25.16 -3.48 -23.38
N SER A 481 -24.22 -2.96 -24.14
CA SER A 481 -23.42 -3.78 -25.04
C SER A 481 -21.97 -3.33 -25.11
N VAL A 482 -21.07 -4.30 -25.33
CA VAL A 482 -19.64 -4.07 -25.57
C VAL A 482 -19.29 -4.57 -26.96
N THR A 483 -18.50 -3.79 -27.69
CA THR A 483 -18.04 -4.16 -29.03
C THR A 483 -16.53 -4.26 -29.09
N ARG A 484 -16.02 -5.33 -29.71
CA ARG A 484 -14.59 -5.56 -29.97
C ARG A 484 -14.33 -5.69 -31.45
N LYS A 485 -13.31 -4.99 -31.93
CA LYS A 485 -12.82 -5.17 -33.31
C LYS A 485 -11.93 -6.42 -33.38
N ILE A 486 -12.14 -7.26 -34.36
CA ILE A 486 -11.29 -8.41 -34.69
C ILE A 486 -10.82 -8.33 -36.13
N LEU A 487 -9.65 -8.95 -36.40
CA LEU A 487 -9.11 -9.11 -37.75
C LEU A 487 -9.08 -10.60 -38.09
N LEU A 488 -9.88 -11.01 -39.09
CA LEU A 488 -9.87 -12.35 -39.69
C LEU A 488 -8.85 -12.39 -40.83
N GLN A 489 -7.86 -13.31 -40.74
CA GLN A 489 -6.72 -13.49 -41.67
C GLN A 489 -6.81 -14.79 -42.44
#